data_1e8dcedd829473131c92127a36c85268
#
_entry.id   1e8dcedd829473131c92127a36c85268
#
_cell.length_a   1.000
_cell.length_b   1.000
_cell.length_c   1.000
_cell.angle_alpha   90.00
_cell.angle_beta   90.00
_cell.angle_gamma   90.00
#
_symmetry.space_group_name_H-M   'P 1'
#
loop_
_entity.id
_entity.type
_entity.pdbx_description
1 polymer ?
#
loop_
_entity_poly.entity_id
_entity_poly.type
_entity_poly.pdbx_seq_one_letter_code
_entity_poly.pdbx_strand_id
1 'polypeptide(L)'
;MATTTFLSNATINITQGATTTDLSDQANACTITIGVDPLESTAFGDTGHRFTGGLQTVDVAITFFLSYGAAEVEAILASCVGLGTTILTISPSGTSETATNPEYVLTNCMLANFTPINSTVGELATVEASFTGGTWVRDVTP
;
A
#
# COMPACT_ATOMS: atom_id res chain seq x y z
N MET A 1 1.52 26.47 9.59
CA MET A 1 2.08 25.78 10.76
C MET A 1 2.31 24.33 10.42
N ALA A 2 3.49 23.82 10.68
CA ALA A 2 3.78 22.41 10.50
C ALA A 2 3.34 21.60 11.71
N THR A 3 2.73 20.44 11.47
CA THR A 3 2.34 19.52 12.53
C THR A 3 3.07 18.20 12.34
N THR A 4 3.39 17.57 13.46
CA THR A 4 3.94 16.21 13.41
C THR A 4 2.80 15.20 13.47
N THR A 5 2.97 14.07 12.79
CA THR A 5 1.94 13.05 12.69
C THR A 5 2.40 11.77 13.37
N PHE A 6 1.52 11.24 14.20
CA PHE A 6 1.69 9.96 14.85
C PHE A 6 0.54 9.05 14.42
N LEU A 7 0.86 8.00 13.67
CA LEU A 7 -0.16 7.10 13.13
C LEU A 7 -0.37 5.92 14.09
N SER A 8 -1.48 5.94 14.80
CA SER A 8 -1.85 4.84 15.69
C SER A 8 -3.18 4.19 15.32
N ASN A 9 -3.88 4.74 14.34
CA ASN A 9 -5.21 4.28 13.94
C ASN A 9 -5.37 4.24 12.42
N ALA A 10 -4.28 3.95 11.71
CA ALA A 10 -4.34 3.79 10.26
C ALA A 10 -5.21 2.60 9.88
N THR A 11 -5.91 2.71 8.76
CA THR A 11 -6.73 1.61 8.25
C THR A 11 -6.12 1.04 6.98
N ILE A 12 -6.17 -0.29 6.86
CA ILE A 12 -5.65 -1.03 5.72
C ILE A 12 -6.71 -2.04 5.31
N ASN A 13 -7.26 -1.86 4.11
CA ASN A 13 -8.21 -2.79 3.51
C ASN A 13 -7.61 -3.39 2.25
N ILE A 14 -7.74 -4.69 2.10
CA ILE A 14 -7.27 -5.41 0.93
C ILE A 14 -8.48 -5.98 0.21
N THR A 15 -8.62 -5.65 -1.07
CA THR A 15 -9.70 -6.14 -1.92
C THR A 15 -9.13 -7.03 -3.01
N GLN A 16 -9.59 -8.27 -3.06
CA GLN A 16 -9.24 -9.21 -4.13
C GLN A 16 -10.54 -9.77 -4.71
N GLY A 17 -10.78 -9.49 -5.99
CA GLY A 17 -12.05 -9.83 -6.61
C GLY A 17 -13.20 -9.07 -5.97
N ALA A 18 -14.20 -9.77 -5.47
CA ALA A 18 -15.37 -9.17 -4.82
C ALA A 18 -15.25 -9.13 -3.28
N THR A 19 -14.10 -9.54 -2.74
CA THR A 19 -13.92 -9.67 -1.28
C THR A 19 -13.00 -8.56 -0.77
N THR A 20 -13.48 -7.79 0.20
CA THR A 20 -12.70 -6.77 0.90
C THR A 20 -12.52 -7.20 2.35
N THR A 21 -11.28 -7.19 2.81
CA THR A 21 -10.93 -7.57 4.19
C THR A 21 -10.18 -6.45 4.86
N ASP A 22 -10.60 -6.09 6.06
CA ASP A 22 -9.93 -5.11 6.91
C ASP A 22 -8.89 -5.83 7.76
N LEU A 23 -7.62 -5.53 7.52
CA LEU A 23 -6.49 -6.08 8.27
C LEU A 23 -5.80 -5.04 9.14
N SER A 24 -6.47 -3.93 9.43
CA SER A 24 -5.89 -2.79 10.15
C SER A 24 -5.39 -3.17 11.54
N ASP A 25 -6.11 -4.03 12.25
CA ASP A 25 -5.79 -4.42 13.61
C ASP A 25 -4.61 -5.41 13.70
N GLN A 26 -4.13 -5.89 12.56
CA GLN A 26 -3.02 -6.85 12.52
C GLN A 26 -1.76 -6.24 11.90
N ALA A 27 -1.85 -5.04 11.33
CA ALA A 27 -0.70 -4.38 10.74
C ALA A 27 0.02 -3.54 11.79
N ASN A 28 1.35 -3.61 11.81
CA ASN A 28 2.15 -2.78 12.71
C ASN A 28 3.05 -1.79 11.96
N ALA A 29 3.17 -1.92 10.64
CA ALA A 29 3.95 -0.98 9.82
C ALA A 29 3.39 -0.96 8.41
N CYS A 30 3.39 0.21 7.79
CA CYS A 30 2.96 0.38 6.41
C CYS A 30 3.73 1.52 5.77
N THR A 31 4.29 1.28 4.60
CA THR A 31 5.00 2.29 3.83
C THR A 31 4.50 2.25 2.39
N ILE A 32 4.04 3.40 1.89
CA ILE A 32 3.63 3.56 0.50
C ILE A 32 4.65 4.44 -0.20
N THR A 33 5.22 3.96 -1.28
CA THR A 33 6.16 4.72 -2.11
C THR A 33 5.56 4.89 -3.49
N ILE A 34 5.42 6.13 -3.91
CA ILE A 34 4.83 6.49 -5.20
C ILE A 34 5.90 7.18 -6.02
N GLY A 35 6.11 6.70 -7.23
CA GLY A 35 7.07 7.27 -8.15
C GLY A 35 6.49 7.41 -9.55
N VAL A 36 7.18 8.19 -10.36
CA VAL A 36 6.86 8.38 -11.77
C VAL A 36 8.18 8.37 -12.53
N ASP A 37 8.22 7.66 -13.64
CA ASP A 37 9.42 7.64 -14.47
C ASP A 37 9.64 9.04 -15.08
N PRO A 38 10.79 9.70 -14.81
CA PRO A 38 11.07 10.99 -15.43
C PRO A 38 11.56 10.77 -16.86
N LEU A 39 10.82 11.31 -17.81
CA LEU A 39 11.21 11.28 -19.22
C LEU A 39 11.76 12.64 -19.61
N GLU A 40 12.98 12.68 -20.09
CA GLU A 40 13.61 13.94 -20.46
C GLU A 40 13.01 14.47 -21.75
N SER A 41 12.58 15.74 -21.71
CA SER A 41 11.99 16.44 -22.86
C SER A 41 12.74 17.72 -23.18
N THR A 42 14.01 17.81 -22.79
CA THR A 42 14.86 18.96 -23.06
C THR A 42 15.00 19.18 -24.57
N ALA A 43 14.84 20.42 -25.01
CA ALA A 43 14.89 20.77 -26.40
C ALA A 43 15.86 21.95 -26.62
N PHE A 44 16.13 22.28 -27.88
CA PHE A 44 16.97 23.44 -28.21
C PHE A 44 16.32 24.72 -27.67
N GLY A 45 17.12 25.54 -27.03
CA GLY A 45 16.66 26.77 -26.40
C GLY A 45 16.41 26.65 -24.91
N ASP A 46 16.34 25.44 -24.39
CA ASP A 46 16.22 25.23 -22.95
C ASP A 46 17.56 25.51 -22.27
N THR A 47 17.52 26.18 -21.12
CA THR A 47 18.71 26.46 -20.32
C THR A 47 18.91 25.48 -19.20
N GLY A 48 17.96 24.57 -18.97
CA GLY A 48 18.03 23.51 -17.97
C GLY A 48 17.35 22.26 -18.49
N HIS A 49 17.53 21.17 -17.78
CA HIS A 49 16.86 19.91 -18.13
C HIS A 49 15.38 19.99 -17.83
N ARG A 50 14.56 19.50 -18.74
CA ARG A 50 13.12 19.44 -18.60
C ARG A 50 12.69 17.96 -18.60
N PHE A 51 11.75 17.62 -17.73
CA PHE A 51 11.25 16.25 -17.58
C PHE A 51 9.74 16.20 -17.65
N THR A 52 9.23 15.14 -18.25
CA THR A 52 7.81 14.82 -18.32
C THR A 52 7.58 13.49 -17.59
N GLY A 53 6.48 13.39 -16.87
CA GLY A 53 6.12 12.15 -16.17
C GLY A 53 5.80 11.03 -17.14
N GLY A 54 6.39 9.87 -16.91
CA GLY A 54 6.09 8.64 -17.66
C GLY A 54 5.16 7.72 -16.88
N LEU A 55 5.51 6.45 -16.83
CA LEU A 55 4.70 5.46 -16.11
C LEU A 55 4.80 5.64 -14.61
N GLN A 56 3.70 5.40 -13.92
CA GLN A 56 3.64 5.46 -12.46
C GLN A 56 4.18 4.17 -11.86
N THR A 57 4.82 4.31 -10.71
CA THR A 57 5.31 3.20 -9.91
C THR A 57 4.69 3.30 -8.53
N VAL A 58 4.09 2.21 -8.07
CA VAL A 58 3.53 2.13 -6.72
C VAL A 58 4.16 0.93 -6.02
N ASP A 59 4.77 1.16 -4.88
CA ASP A 59 5.33 0.11 -4.04
C ASP A 59 4.78 0.27 -2.62
N VAL A 60 4.28 -0.83 -2.07
CA VAL A 60 3.72 -0.83 -0.72
C VAL A 60 4.37 -1.96 0.07
N ALA A 61 4.92 -1.63 1.23
CA ALA A 61 5.45 -2.61 2.17
C ALA A 61 4.63 -2.55 3.45
N ILE A 62 4.03 -3.65 3.82
CA ILE A 62 3.20 -3.75 5.03
C ILE A 62 3.71 -4.91 5.86
N THR A 63 3.89 -4.67 7.16
CA THR A 63 4.24 -5.72 8.11
C THR A 63 3.02 -6.02 8.96
N PHE A 64 2.60 -7.28 8.95
CA PHE A 64 1.47 -7.75 9.73
C PHE A 64 1.95 -8.70 10.82
N PHE A 65 1.20 -8.79 11.91
CA PHE A 65 1.30 -9.94 12.80
C PHE A 65 0.63 -11.12 12.11
N LEU A 66 1.32 -12.24 12.07
CA LEU A 66 0.86 -13.41 11.31
C LEU A 66 -0.29 -14.08 12.04
N SER A 67 -1.34 -14.39 11.30
CA SER A 67 -2.51 -15.09 11.81
C SER A 67 -3.03 -16.06 10.77
N TYR A 68 -3.63 -17.15 11.22
CA TYR A 68 -4.13 -18.20 10.35
C TYR A 68 -5.63 -18.38 10.58
N GLY A 69 -6.35 -18.66 9.51
CA GLY A 69 -7.79 -18.87 9.54
C GLY A 69 -8.48 -18.22 8.36
N ALA A 70 -9.78 -18.40 8.23
CA ALA A 70 -10.56 -17.74 7.19
C ALA A 70 -10.58 -16.23 7.43
N ALA A 71 -10.31 -15.43 6.40
CA ALA A 71 -10.25 -13.98 6.45
C ALA A 71 -9.15 -13.42 7.36
N GLU A 72 -8.15 -14.25 7.71
CA GLU A 72 -6.97 -13.81 8.44
C GLU A 72 -5.83 -13.46 7.48
N VAL A 73 -4.73 -12.92 8.03
CA VAL A 73 -3.64 -12.37 7.21
C VAL A 73 -3.09 -13.38 6.21
N GLU A 74 -2.78 -14.60 6.66
CA GLU A 74 -2.19 -15.61 5.78
C GLU A 74 -3.13 -15.98 4.63
N ALA A 75 -4.39 -16.24 4.92
CA ALA A 75 -5.35 -16.66 3.88
C ALA A 75 -5.60 -15.55 2.85
N ILE A 76 -5.70 -14.31 3.30
CA ILE A 76 -5.94 -13.17 2.42
C ILE A 76 -4.72 -12.90 1.54
N LEU A 77 -3.52 -12.90 2.11
CA LEU A 77 -2.31 -12.65 1.34
C LEU A 77 -2.04 -13.78 0.34
N ALA A 78 -2.29 -15.02 0.73
CA ALA A 78 -2.11 -16.15 -0.18
C ALA A 78 -3.00 -16.04 -1.42
N SER A 79 -4.21 -15.47 -1.26
CA SER A 79 -5.11 -15.28 -2.40
C SER A 79 -4.67 -14.17 -3.34
N CYS A 80 -3.75 -13.31 -2.91
CA CYS A 80 -3.28 -12.17 -3.70
C CYS A 80 -1.99 -12.43 -4.47
N VAL A 81 -1.26 -13.51 -4.14
CA VAL A 81 0.07 -13.74 -4.71
C VAL A 81 -0.01 -13.88 -6.23
N GLY A 82 0.77 -13.07 -6.93
CA GLY A 82 0.89 -13.12 -8.38
C GLY A 82 -0.30 -12.61 -9.17
N LEU A 83 -1.33 -12.14 -8.50
CA LEU A 83 -2.52 -11.59 -9.17
C LEU A 83 -2.42 -10.06 -9.23
N GLY A 84 -2.32 -9.50 -10.42
CA GLY A 84 -2.20 -8.07 -10.64
C GLY A 84 -3.52 -7.31 -10.54
N THR A 85 -4.46 -7.75 -9.71
CA THR A 85 -5.81 -7.16 -9.60
C THR A 85 -6.16 -6.78 -8.17
N THR A 86 -5.19 -6.77 -7.27
CA THR A 86 -5.42 -6.42 -5.87
C THR A 86 -5.60 -4.92 -5.70
N ILE A 87 -6.58 -4.53 -4.91
CA ILE A 87 -6.82 -3.13 -4.56
C ILE A 87 -6.48 -2.94 -3.08
N LEU A 88 -5.63 -1.96 -2.80
CA LEU A 88 -5.28 -1.60 -1.43
C LEU A 88 -5.89 -0.24 -1.11
N THR A 89 -6.61 -0.16 -0.01
CA THR A 89 -7.20 1.08 0.46
C THR A 89 -6.63 1.39 1.83
N ILE A 90 -5.83 2.45 1.91
CA ILE A 90 -5.05 2.76 3.11
C ILE A 90 -5.29 4.22 3.48
N SER A 91 -5.64 4.47 4.74
CA SER A 91 -5.82 5.82 5.25
C SER A 91 -5.12 5.99 6.60
N PRO A 92 -4.74 7.24 6.96
CA PRO A 92 -4.03 7.50 8.21
C PRO A 92 -4.90 7.30 9.46
N SER A 93 -6.22 7.35 9.32
CA SER A 93 -7.12 7.12 10.45
C SER A 93 -8.42 6.48 9.97
N GLY A 94 -9.19 5.94 10.91
CA GLY A 94 -10.47 5.30 10.61
C GLY A 94 -11.63 6.26 10.41
N THR A 95 -11.40 7.57 10.39
CA THR A 95 -12.46 8.54 10.14
C THR A 95 -12.68 8.74 8.64
N SER A 96 -13.77 9.40 8.27
CA SER A 96 -14.09 9.66 6.87
C SER A 96 -13.00 10.49 6.19
N GLU A 97 -12.86 10.31 4.89
CA GLU A 97 -11.83 10.96 4.09
C GLU A 97 -12.04 12.47 4.05
N THR A 98 -10.96 13.20 4.27
CA THR A 98 -10.94 14.67 4.17
C THR A 98 -9.57 15.11 3.63
N ALA A 99 -9.40 16.40 3.40
CA ALA A 99 -8.11 16.93 2.96
C ALA A 99 -7.00 16.70 3.98
N THR A 100 -7.35 16.53 5.26
CA THR A 100 -6.39 16.27 6.33
C THR A 100 -6.33 14.78 6.72
N ASN A 101 -7.20 13.96 6.15
CA ASN A 101 -7.22 12.51 6.34
C ASN A 101 -7.43 11.84 4.98
N PRO A 102 -6.46 11.92 4.06
CA PRO A 102 -6.64 11.36 2.73
C PRO A 102 -6.58 9.84 2.76
N GLU A 103 -7.39 9.21 1.92
CA GLU A 103 -7.34 7.78 1.67
C GLU A 103 -6.60 7.54 0.37
N TYR A 104 -5.64 6.63 0.37
CA TYR A 104 -4.95 6.22 -0.83
C TYR A 104 -5.53 4.93 -1.34
N VAL A 105 -6.08 4.97 -2.55
CA VAL A 105 -6.63 3.81 -3.23
C VAL A 105 -5.63 3.38 -4.29
N LEU A 106 -5.07 2.19 -4.12
CA LEU A 106 -4.05 1.64 -5.01
C LEU A 106 -4.67 0.48 -5.78
N THR A 107 -4.76 0.62 -7.09
CA THR A 107 -5.48 -0.32 -7.96
C THR A 107 -4.50 -1.11 -8.81
N ASN A 108 -4.81 -2.38 -9.05
CA ASN A 108 -4.00 -3.29 -9.87
C ASN A 108 -2.61 -3.53 -9.29
N CYS A 109 -2.52 -3.65 -7.98
CA CYS A 109 -1.28 -4.04 -7.31
C CYS A 109 -1.11 -5.55 -7.35
N MET A 110 0.14 -6.00 -7.33
CA MET A 110 0.49 -7.41 -7.30
C MET A 110 1.30 -7.70 -6.05
N LEU A 111 0.90 -8.70 -5.28
CA LEU A 111 1.70 -9.16 -4.15
C LEU A 111 2.91 -9.93 -4.71
N ALA A 112 4.07 -9.29 -4.61
CA ALA A 112 5.30 -9.82 -5.20
C ALA A 112 6.10 -10.68 -4.24
N ASN A 113 5.92 -10.47 -2.92
CA ASN A 113 6.71 -11.15 -1.91
C ASN A 113 5.90 -11.34 -0.63
N PHE A 114 5.96 -12.55 -0.07
CA PHE A 114 5.11 -12.94 1.03
C PHE A 114 5.76 -14.10 1.78
N THR A 115 5.85 -14.00 3.11
CA THR A 115 6.45 -15.03 3.95
C THR A 115 5.37 -15.65 4.85
N PRO A 116 4.71 -16.75 4.40
CA PRO A 116 3.56 -17.30 5.14
C PRO A 116 3.94 -18.00 6.44
N ILE A 117 5.21 -18.37 6.60
CA ILE A 117 5.71 -18.98 7.83
C ILE A 117 6.99 -18.26 8.19
N ASN A 118 6.97 -17.53 9.30
CA ASN A 118 8.12 -16.74 9.74
C ASN A 118 8.01 -16.51 11.24
N SER A 119 8.68 -17.35 12.03
CA SER A 119 8.55 -17.29 13.47
C SER A 119 9.77 -17.88 14.17
N THR A 120 10.05 -17.36 15.34
CA THR A 120 11.05 -17.88 16.27
C THR A 120 10.34 -18.17 17.59
N VAL A 121 10.72 -19.26 18.23
CA VAL A 121 10.14 -19.65 19.54
C VAL A 121 10.28 -18.50 20.53
N GLY A 122 9.19 -18.13 21.17
CA GLY A 122 9.16 -17.05 22.15
C GLY A 122 8.91 -15.66 21.57
N GLU A 123 8.73 -15.53 20.27
CA GLU A 123 8.47 -14.26 19.60
C GLU A 123 7.15 -14.31 18.83
N LEU A 124 6.53 -13.15 18.67
CA LEU A 124 5.33 -13.04 17.84
C LEU A 124 5.72 -13.23 16.36
N ALA A 125 4.97 -14.05 15.67
CA ALA A 125 5.18 -14.25 14.24
C ALA A 125 4.74 -13.02 13.46
N THR A 126 5.55 -12.61 12.49
CA THR A 126 5.24 -11.48 11.61
C THR A 126 5.40 -11.91 10.16
N VAL A 127 4.75 -11.16 9.26
CA VAL A 127 4.87 -11.37 7.82
C VAL A 127 5.04 -10.01 7.16
N GLU A 128 5.97 -9.93 6.21
CA GLU A 128 6.13 -8.77 5.37
C GLU A 128 5.48 -9.05 4.02
N ALA A 129 4.60 -8.14 3.59
CA ALA A 129 3.96 -8.21 2.31
C ALA A 129 4.42 -7.03 1.46
N SER A 130 4.92 -7.31 0.27
CA SER A 130 5.35 -6.29 -0.68
C SER A 130 4.45 -6.33 -1.91
N PHE A 131 3.69 -5.25 -2.10
CA PHE A 131 2.86 -5.07 -3.29
C PHE A 131 3.58 -4.12 -4.23
N THR A 132 3.49 -4.39 -5.52
CA THR A 132 4.15 -3.57 -6.53
C THR A 132 3.23 -3.38 -7.73
N GLY A 133 3.45 -2.29 -8.44
CA GLY A 133 2.71 -1.97 -9.65
C GLY A 133 1.37 -1.29 -9.38
N GLY A 134 0.65 -1.01 -10.46
CA GLY A 134 -0.66 -0.39 -10.39
C GLY A 134 -0.64 1.12 -10.44
N THR A 135 -1.79 1.70 -10.15
CA THR A 135 -2.00 3.15 -10.13
C THR A 135 -2.54 3.57 -8.78
N TRP A 136 -2.49 4.85 -8.50
CA TRP A 136 -2.91 5.38 -7.21
C TRP A 136 -3.87 6.56 -7.38
N VAL A 137 -4.74 6.72 -6.39
CA VAL A 137 -5.63 7.88 -6.28
C VAL A 137 -5.59 8.37 -4.84
N ARG A 138 -5.48 9.67 -4.67
CA ARG A 138 -5.62 10.32 -3.36
C ARG A 138 -7.06 10.77 -3.23
N ASP A 139 -7.82 10.10 -2.38
CA ASP A 139 -9.23 10.36 -2.16
C ASP A 139 -9.42 11.17 -0.89
N VAL A 140 -10.09 12.31 -1.02
CA VAL A 140 -10.39 13.22 0.11
C VAL A 140 -11.89 13.45 0.28
N THR A 141 -12.71 12.73 -0.45
CA THR A 141 -14.17 12.84 -0.37
C THR A 141 -14.76 11.57 0.26
N PRO A 142 -15.60 11.72 1.29
CA PRO A 142 -16.22 10.57 1.93
C PRO A 142 -17.22 9.83 1.03
#